data_c75d3b893dcd5bb272417142e45fc61c
#
_entry.id   c75d3b893dcd5bb272417142e45fc61c
#
_cell.length_a   1.000
_cell.length_b   1.000
_cell.length_c   1.000
_cell.angle_alpha   90.00
_cell.angle_beta   90.00
_cell.angle_gamma   90.00
#
_symmetry.space_group_name_H-M   'P 1'
#
loop_
_entity.id
_entity.type
_entity.pdbx_description
1 polymer ?
#
loop_
_entity_poly.entity_id
_entity_poly.type
_entity_poly.pdbx_seq_one_letter_code
_entity_poly.pdbx_strand_id
1 'polypeptide(L)'
;MIYNTFELHQEGSLPGAHLVTYIQEYSEAMAINDRPLILLCPGGGYTRTSDREAEPMALKFLAMGYHAAVLRYSCAPAEYPTSLKELAYSIKFLREHAKEWHIDPHKIVVEGCSAGGHLAASLGVFWDEDFLAESQGLSASEHELLRPDGLLLCYPVITSGEFAHRGSFENLLGSRQEELGEKLSLEKQVTNKVPKTFIWHTFADQSVPVENSLLFVSALRRAGVPTEFHMYEKGAHGLALANKLTETNDGRAVQEECLSLIHISEPTRH
;
A
#
# COMPACT_ATOMS: atom_id res chain seq x y z
N MET A 1 -5.65 -21.19 -10.64
CA MET A 1 -5.46 -19.79 -10.18
C MET A 1 -6.47 -18.90 -10.86
N ILE A 2 -7.20 -18.03 -10.10
CA ILE A 2 -8.09 -17.01 -10.66
C ILE A 2 -7.21 -15.78 -10.92
N TYR A 3 -7.03 -15.45 -12.20
CA TYR A 3 -6.33 -14.25 -12.65
C TYR A 3 -7.31 -13.41 -13.46
N ASN A 4 -7.74 -12.30 -12.86
CA ASN A 4 -8.72 -11.41 -13.48
C ASN A 4 -8.29 -9.95 -13.34
N THR A 5 -8.77 -9.13 -14.28
CA THR A 5 -8.61 -7.68 -14.26
C THR A 5 -9.99 -7.03 -14.17
N PHE A 6 -10.15 -6.14 -13.21
CA PHE A 6 -11.37 -5.39 -12.96
C PHE A 6 -11.11 -3.91 -13.17
N GLU A 7 -11.77 -3.29 -14.13
CA GLU A 7 -11.68 -1.83 -14.34
C GLU A 7 -12.31 -1.09 -13.16
N LEU A 8 -11.71 0.04 -12.81
CA LEU A 8 -12.17 0.90 -11.72
C LEU A 8 -12.91 2.10 -12.28
N HIS A 9 -14.08 2.38 -11.70
CA HIS A 9 -14.98 3.45 -12.14
C HIS A 9 -15.41 4.33 -10.96
N GLN A 10 -14.43 4.74 -10.15
CA GLN A 10 -14.69 5.70 -9.08
C GLN A 10 -14.75 7.13 -9.66
N GLU A 11 -15.36 8.04 -8.93
CA GLU A 11 -15.35 9.45 -9.34
C GLU A 11 -13.93 9.98 -9.51
N GLY A 12 -13.59 10.43 -10.71
CA GLY A 12 -12.26 10.89 -11.08
C GLY A 12 -11.33 9.82 -11.64
N SER A 13 -11.74 8.54 -11.65
CA SER A 13 -10.91 7.45 -12.21
C SER A 13 -10.57 7.71 -13.69
N LEU A 14 -9.30 7.52 -14.01
CA LEU A 14 -8.81 7.60 -15.39
C LEU A 14 -9.00 6.28 -16.14
N PRO A 15 -9.13 6.31 -17.47
CA PRO A 15 -9.10 5.12 -18.29
C PRO A 15 -7.84 4.30 -18.01
N GLY A 16 -8.00 3.00 -17.80
CA GLY A 16 -6.91 2.08 -17.50
C GLY A 16 -6.59 1.90 -16.01
N ALA A 17 -7.28 2.60 -15.09
CA ALA A 17 -7.25 2.25 -13.68
C ALA A 17 -7.94 0.88 -13.46
N HIS A 18 -7.25 -0.07 -12.81
CA HIS A 18 -7.78 -1.41 -12.66
C HIS A 18 -7.15 -2.16 -11.46
N LEU A 19 -7.88 -3.16 -11.00
CA LEU A 19 -7.42 -4.13 -10.01
C LEU A 19 -7.13 -5.46 -10.70
N VAL A 20 -5.92 -6.00 -10.52
CA VAL A 20 -5.55 -7.34 -10.99
C VAL A 20 -5.51 -8.29 -9.80
N THR A 21 -6.20 -9.43 -9.90
CA THR A 21 -6.23 -10.43 -8.82
C THR A 21 -5.43 -11.67 -9.18
N TYR A 22 -4.74 -12.22 -8.18
CA TYR A 22 -3.96 -13.46 -8.22
C TYR A 22 -4.45 -14.35 -7.07
N ILE A 23 -5.49 -15.13 -7.31
CA ILE A 23 -6.14 -15.95 -6.29
C ILE A 23 -5.76 -17.42 -6.50
N GLN A 24 -5.16 -18.05 -5.51
CA GLN A 24 -4.81 -19.46 -5.55
C GLN A 24 -6.07 -20.32 -5.49
N GLU A 25 -6.09 -21.43 -6.19
CA GLU A 25 -7.20 -22.36 -6.14
C GLU A 25 -7.36 -22.99 -4.74
N TYR A 26 -8.61 -23.17 -4.37
CA TYR A 26 -8.98 -23.97 -3.21
C TYR A 26 -8.74 -25.45 -3.48
N SER A 27 -8.35 -26.20 -2.46
CA SER A 27 -8.23 -27.65 -2.52
C SER A 27 -8.54 -28.26 -1.15
N GLU A 28 -9.49 -29.19 -1.12
CA GLU A 28 -9.85 -29.95 0.09
C GLU A 28 -8.68 -30.79 0.64
N ALA A 29 -7.69 -31.09 -0.20
CA ALA A 29 -6.49 -31.80 0.21
C ALA A 29 -5.50 -30.94 1.01
N MET A 30 -5.73 -29.62 1.11
CA MET A 30 -4.88 -28.68 1.81
C MET A 30 -5.52 -28.24 3.13
N ALA A 31 -4.69 -28.13 4.19
CA ALA A 31 -5.16 -27.69 5.51
C ALA A 31 -5.53 -26.21 5.58
N ILE A 32 -5.01 -25.37 4.64
CA ILE A 32 -5.29 -23.94 4.56
C ILE A 32 -6.46 -23.76 3.60
N ASN A 33 -7.61 -23.34 4.12
CA ASN A 33 -8.80 -23.09 3.33
C ASN A 33 -8.91 -21.63 2.96
N ASP A 34 -8.93 -20.71 3.94
CA ASP A 34 -8.97 -19.28 3.68
C ASP A 34 -7.56 -18.69 3.87
N ARG A 35 -7.11 -17.90 2.91
CA ARG A 35 -5.76 -17.34 2.88
C ARG A 35 -5.79 -15.84 3.15
N PRO A 36 -4.79 -15.30 3.84
CA PRO A 36 -4.61 -13.85 3.86
C PRO A 36 -4.33 -13.33 2.44
N LEU A 37 -4.67 -12.04 2.21
CA LEU A 37 -4.46 -11.37 0.94
C LEU A 37 -3.59 -10.13 1.13
N ILE A 38 -2.66 -9.91 0.21
CA ILE A 38 -1.88 -8.69 0.09
C ILE A 38 -2.40 -7.87 -1.09
N LEU A 39 -2.92 -6.66 -0.80
CA LEU A 39 -3.32 -5.68 -1.82
C LEU A 39 -2.16 -4.71 -2.03
N LEU A 40 -1.53 -4.78 -3.20
CA LEU A 40 -0.32 -4.03 -3.54
C LEU A 40 -0.65 -2.69 -4.22
N CYS A 41 -0.06 -1.62 -3.71
CA CYS A 41 -0.08 -0.27 -4.26
C CYS A 41 1.34 0.09 -4.74
N PRO A 42 1.67 -0.12 -6.03
CA PRO A 42 3.00 0.20 -6.56
C PRO A 42 3.33 1.69 -6.46
N GLY A 43 4.61 2.03 -6.34
CA GLY A 43 5.08 3.41 -6.37
C GLY A 43 5.12 4.00 -7.78
N GLY A 44 5.72 5.17 -7.89
CA GLY A 44 5.89 5.88 -9.16
C GLY A 44 5.57 7.37 -9.06
N GLY A 45 5.63 7.97 -7.87
CA GLY A 45 5.50 9.41 -7.63
C GLY A 45 4.13 10.00 -8.01
N TYR A 46 3.08 9.19 -8.08
CA TYR A 46 1.76 9.54 -8.62
C TYR A 46 1.78 10.01 -10.09
N THR A 47 2.86 9.74 -10.84
CA THR A 47 2.88 9.92 -12.30
C THR A 47 2.52 8.64 -13.05
N ARG A 48 2.79 7.50 -12.43
CA ARG A 48 2.53 6.15 -12.93
C ARG A 48 2.54 5.14 -11.80
N THR A 49 2.20 3.89 -12.09
CA THR A 49 2.43 2.75 -11.20
C THR A 49 3.59 1.90 -11.72
N SER A 50 4.52 1.54 -10.84
CA SER A 50 5.76 0.81 -11.15
C SER A 50 5.48 -0.68 -11.43
N ASP A 51 5.96 -1.19 -12.57
CA ASP A 51 5.84 -2.63 -12.87
C ASP A 51 6.72 -3.50 -11.97
N ARG A 52 7.85 -2.98 -11.51
CA ARG A 52 8.78 -3.67 -10.62
C ARG A 52 8.19 -3.94 -9.23
N GLU A 53 7.24 -3.10 -8.80
CA GLU A 53 6.57 -3.13 -7.50
C GLU A 53 5.14 -3.71 -7.60
N ALA A 54 4.82 -4.37 -8.71
CA ALA A 54 3.52 -4.94 -9.03
C ALA A 54 3.57 -6.48 -9.08
N GLU A 55 3.46 -7.06 -10.27
CA GLU A 55 3.39 -8.50 -10.47
C GLU A 55 4.56 -9.28 -9.84
N PRO A 56 5.83 -8.84 -9.94
CA PRO A 56 6.93 -9.58 -9.29
C PRO A 56 6.75 -9.72 -7.78
N MET A 57 6.22 -8.68 -7.11
CA MET A 57 5.92 -8.74 -5.68
C MET A 57 4.70 -9.61 -5.41
N ALA A 58 3.64 -9.50 -6.21
CA ALA A 58 2.45 -10.37 -6.09
C ALA A 58 2.83 -11.85 -6.18
N LEU A 59 3.66 -12.24 -7.17
CA LEU A 59 4.14 -13.61 -7.34
C LEU A 59 4.97 -14.09 -6.14
N LYS A 60 5.74 -13.19 -5.51
CA LYS A 60 6.48 -13.53 -4.30
C LYS A 60 5.54 -13.82 -3.13
N PHE A 61 4.52 -13.03 -2.91
CA PHE A 61 3.51 -13.29 -1.87
C PHE A 61 2.71 -14.56 -2.14
N LEU A 62 2.36 -14.85 -3.40
CA LEU A 62 1.74 -16.12 -3.78
C LEU A 62 2.60 -17.32 -3.40
N ALA A 63 3.92 -17.26 -3.65
CA ALA A 63 4.85 -18.31 -3.28
C ALA A 63 4.97 -18.53 -1.77
N MET A 64 4.59 -17.53 -0.96
CA MET A 64 4.52 -17.60 0.50
C MET A 64 3.16 -18.07 1.02
N GLY A 65 2.20 -18.34 0.13
CA GLY A 65 0.87 -18.86 0.50
C GLY A 65 -0.22 -17.81 0.67
N TYR A 66 0.06 -16.55 0.36
CA TYR A 66 -0.94 -15.48 0.34
C TYR A 66 -1.71 -15.46 -0.99
N HIS A 67 -2.91 -14.92 -0.99
CA HIS A 67 -3.46 -14.34 -2.20
C HIS A 67 -2.84 -12.97 -2.43
N ALA A 68 -2.89 -12.48 -3.66
CA ALA A 68 -2.40 -11.15 -4.00
C ALA A 68 -3.37 -10.42 -4.93
N ALA A 69 -3.38 -9.09 -4.83
CA ALA A 69 -4.02 -8.22 -5.80
C ALA A 69 -3.14 -6.99 -6.03
N VAL A 70 -3.11 -6.48 -7.25
CA VAL A 70 -2.33 -5.30 -7.63
C VAL A 70 -3.29 -4.20 -8.07
N LEU A 71 -3.23 -3.06 -7.40
CA LEU A 71 -3.99 -1.88 -7.75
C LEU A 71 -3.18 -0.98 -8.71
N ARG A 72 -3.64 -0.87 -9.94
CA ARG A 72 -3.16 0.11 -10.91
C ARG A 72 -4.04 1.35 -10.81
N TYR A 73 -3.75 2.19 -9.82
CA TYR A 73 -4.55 3.36 -9.50
C TYR A 73 -4.31 4.53 -10.45
N SER A 74 -5.29 5.43 -10.52
CA SER A 74 -5.19 6.68 -11.28
C SER A 74 -4.10 7.58 -10.71
N CYS A 75 -3.17 7.97 -11.59
CA CYS A 75 -2.10 8.92 -11.32
C CYS A 75 -2.41 10.26 -11.98
N ALA A 76 -1.52 11.25 -11.90
CA ALA A 76 -1.71 12.53 -12.56
C ALA A 76 -2.09 12.35 -14.05
N PRO A 77 -3.09 13.10 -14.56
CA PRO A 77 -3.68 14.30 -13.97
C PRO A 77 -4.83 14.07 -12.97
N ALA A 78 -5.13 12.82 -12.58
CA ALA A 78 -6.08 12.59 -11.50
C ALA A 78 -5.48 13.06 -10.16
N GLU A 79 -6.28 13.78 -9.38
CA GLU A 79 -5.88 14.36 -8.10
C GLU A 79 -6.57 13.64 -6.93
N TYR A 80 -6.08 13.90 -5.71
CA TYR A 80 -6.74 13.48 -4.48
C TYR A 80 -8.21 13.95 -4.44
N PRO A 81 -9.17 13.07 -4.07
CA PRO A 81 -8.99 11.75 -3.45
C PRO A 81 -9.16 10.55 -4.39
N THR A 82 -9.02 10.70 -5.70
CA THR A 82 -9.35 9.66 -6.69
C THR A 82 -8.67 8.31 -6.38
N SER A 83 -7.35 8.27 -6.28
CA SER A 83 -6.62 7.03 -6.00
C SER A 83 -6.98 6.41 -4.64
N LEU A 84 -7.32 7.24 -3.64
CA LEU A 84 -7.77 6.76 -2.34
C LEU A 84 -9.17 6.11 -2.42
N LYS A 85 -10.09 6.67 -3.22
CA LYS A 85 -11.39 6.06 -3.50
C LYS A 85 -11.25 4.72 -4.23
N GLU A 86 -10.31 4.64 -5.18
CA GLU A 86 -10.00 3.39 -5.90
C GLU A 86 -9.44 2.31 -4.97
N LEU A 87 -8.57 2.68 -4.03
CA LEU A 87 -8.05 1.76 -3.03
C LEU A 87 -9.15 1.31 -2.05
N ALA A 88 -9.99 2.24 -1.59
CA ALA A 88 -11.13 1.93 -0.73
C ALA A 88 -12.14 0.99 -1.41
N TYR A 89 -12.43 1.22 -2.70
CA TYR A 89 -13.23 0.30 -3.50
C TYR A 89 -12.59 -1.08 -3.57
N SER A 90 -11.28 -1.13 -3.83
CA SER A 90 -10.55 -2.39 -4.03
C SER A 90 -10.56 -3.26 -2.77
N ILE A 91 -10.32 -2.69 -1.59
CA ILE A 91 -10.36 -3.47 -0.34
C ILE A 91 -11.79 -3.94 -0.01
N LYS A 92 -12.81 -3.10 -0.23
CA LYS A 92 -14.22 -3.47 -0.09
C LYS A 92 -14.57 -4.62 -1.04
N PHE A 93 -14.25 -4.48 -2.32
CA PHE A 93 -14.50 -5.48 -3.36
C PHE A 93 -13.86 -6.83 -3.01
N LEU A 94 -12.60 -6.86 -2.59
CA LEU A 94 -11.92 -8.08 -2.17
C LEU A 94 -12.58 -8.73 -0.94
N ARG A 95 -13.03 -7.92 0.01
CA ARG A 95 -13.71 -8.40 1.22
C ARG A 95 -15.11 -8.95 0.91
N GLU A 96 -15.85 -8.35 -0.01
CA GLU A 96 -17.14 -8.85 -0.49
C GLU A 96 -17.03 -10.20 -1.22
N HIS A 97 -15.92 -10.44 -1.94
CA HIS A 97 -15.63 -11.70 -2.62
C HIS A 97 -14.90 -12.73 -1.75
N ALA A 98 -14.64 -12.42 -0.48
CA ALA A 98 -13.79 -13.23 0.38
C ALA A 98 -14.25 -14.70 0.47
N LYS A 99 -15.54 -14.93 0.60
CA LYS A 99 -16.10 -16.28 0.68
C LYS A 99 -15.92 -17.07 -0.62
N GLU A 100 -16.15 -16.43 -1.75
CA GLU A 100 -16.05 -17.06 -3.08
C GLU A 100 -14.60 -17.41 -3.44
N TRP A 101 -13.66 -16.54 -3.04
CA TRP A 101 -12.26 -16.65 -3.40
C TRP A 101 -11.38 -17.24 -2.29
N HIS A 102 -12.00 -17.71 -1.21
CA HIS A 102 -11.27 -18.27 -0.06
C HIS A 102 -10.22 -17.29 0.50
N ILE A 103 -10.61 -16.02 0.62
CA ILE A 103 -9.83 -14.99 1.30
C ILE A 103 -10.28 -14.94 2.76
N ASP A 104 -9.35 -14.86 3.71
CA ASP A 104 -9.67 -14.52 5.09
C ASP A 104 -10.03 -13.02 5.15
N PRO A 105 -11.32 -12.67 5.38
CA PRO A 105 -11.78 -11.28 5.33
C PRO A 105 -11.20 -10.39 6.45
N HIS A 106 -10.55 -11.01 7.43
CA HIS A 106 -9.88 -10.33 8.56
C HIS A 106 -8.34 -10.33 8.42
N LYS A 107 -7.83 -10.66 7.24
CA LYS A 107 -6.41 -10.68 6.93
C LYS A 107 -6.12 -10.10 5.53
N ILE A 108 -6.68 -8.93 5.23
CA ILE A 108 -6.39 -8.17 4.02
C ILE A 108 -5.41 -7.05 4.40
N VAL A 109 -4.16 -7.25 4.04
CA VAL A 109 -3.07 -6.29 4.31
C VAL A 109 -2.86 -5.43 3.07
N VAL A 110 -2.75 -4.12 3.27
CA VAL A 110 -2.40 -3.20 2.18
C VAL A 110 -0.90 -2.94 2.21
N GLU A 111 -0.27 -3.32 1.13
CA GLU A 111 1.15 -3.06 0.88
C GLU A 111 1.29 -1.82 -0.01
N GLY A 112 2.31 -0.99 0.24
CA GLY A 112 2.59 0.14 -0.63
C GLY A 112 4.06 0.54 -0.67
N CYS A 113 4.54 0.79 -1.89
CA CYS A 113 5.90 1.25 -2.15
C CYS A 113 5.92 2.75 -2.49
N SER A 114 6.82 3.53 -1.88
CA SER A 114 7.05 4.93 -2.26
C SER A 114 5.75 5.77 -2.21
N ALA A 115 5.32 6.35 -3.34
CA ALA A 115 4.01 7.03 -3.46
C ALA A 115 2.83 6.07 -3.21
N GLY A 116 2.95 4.79 -3.60
CA GLY A 116 1.98 3.74 -3.22
C GLY A 116 1.96 3.48 -1.71
N GLY A 117 3.09 3.67 -1.03
CA GLY A 117 3.19 3.67 0.43
C GLY A 117 2.41 4.82 1.06
N HIS A 118 2.45 6.02 0.44
CA HIS A 118 1.60 7.13 0.84
C HIS A 118 0.11 6.80 0.66
N LEU A 119 -0.25 6.18 -0.47
CA LEU A 119 -1.64 5.77 -0.73
C LEU A 119 -2.12 4.72 0.28
N ALA A 120 -1.31 3.70 0.56
CA ALA A 120 -1.61 2.67 1.56
C ALA A 120 -1.75 3.27 2.97
N ALA A 121 -0.82 4.14 3.37
CA ALA A 121 -0.88 4.85 4.65
C ALA A 121 -2.07 5.80 4.72
N SER A 122 -2.46 6.46 3.60
CA SER A 122 -3.66 7.31 3.53
C SER A 122 -4.92 6.51 3.84
N LEU A 123 -5.07 5.31 3.27
CA LEU A 123 -6.20 4.44 3.66
C LEU A 123 -6.11 4.06 5.14
N GLY A 124 -4.92 3.75 5.64
CA GLY A 124 -4.71 3.40 7.05
C GLY A 124 -5.13 4.48 8.04
N VAL A 125 -5.00 5.77 7.68
CA VAL A 125 -5.36 6.90 8.56
C VAL A 125 -6.76 7.44 8.31
N PHE A 126 -7.35 7.22 7.11
CA PHE A 126 -8.62 7.81 6.71
C PHE A 126 -9.76 6.79 6.48
N TRP A 127 -9.56 5.51 6.76
CA TRP A 127 -10.54 4.46 6.48
C TRP A 127 -11.89 4.69 7.17
N ASP A 128 -11.93 5.39 8.28
CA ASP A 128 -13.14 5.70 9.05
C ASP A 128 -13.70 7.11 8.83
N GLU A 129 -13.21 7.82 7.82
CA GLU A 129 -13.75 9.11 7.39
C GLU A 129 -15.05 8.95 6.59
N ASP A 130 -16.07 9.73 6.94
CA ASP A 130 -17.41 9.64 6.32
C ASP A 130 -17.36 9.81 4.79
N PHE A 131 -16.56 10.77 4.29
CA PHE A 131 -16.46 11.01 2.85
C PHE A 131 -16.00 9.77 2.07
N LEU A 132 -15.15 8.94 2.69
CA LEU A 132 -14.63 7.74 2.04
C LEU A 132 -15.70 6.63 2.01
N ALA A 133 -16.42 6.42 3.12
CA ALA A 133 -17.54 5.49 3.19
C ALA A 133 -18.67 5.89 2.22
N GLU A 134 -19.06 7.16 2.22
CA GLU A 134 -20.08 7.70 1.31
C GLU A 134 -19.70 7.50 -0.16
N SER A 135 -18.40 7.70 -0.51
CA SER A 135 -17.91 7.45 -1.87
C SER A 135 -18.06 6.00 -2.32
N GLN A 136 -18.15 5.06 -1.38
CA GLN A 136 -18.33 3.62 -1.62
C GLN A 136 -19.79 3.16 -1.44
N GLY A 137 -20.73 4.10 -1.24
CA GLY A 137 -22.14 3.80 -0.99
C GLY A 137 -22.38 3.13 0.37
N LEU A 138 -21.49 3.31 1.31
CA LEU A 138 -21.56 2.74 2.65
C LEU A 138 -22.14 3.75 3.65
N SER A 139 -22.81 3.25 4.66
CA SER A 139 -23.22 4.02 5.84
C SER A 139 -22.07 4.15 6.84
N ALA A 140 -22.19 5.09 7.78
CA ALA A 140 -21.22 5.28 8.85
C ALA A 140 -20.98 4.03 9.72
N SER A 141 -21.93 3.09 9.79
CA SER A 141 -21.76 1.82 10.51
C SER A 141 -20.97 0.75 9.73
N GLU A 142 -20.65 0.99 8.47
CA GLU A 142 -20.01 0.03 7.57
C GLU A 142 -18.54 0.39 7.24
N HIS A 143 -17.98 1.41 7.89
CA HIS A 143 -16.58 1.84 7.70
C HIS A 143 -15.56 0.68 7.83
N GLU A 144 -15.82 -0.31 8.69
CA GLU A 144 -14.96 -1.48 8.88
C GLU A 144 -14.73 -2.28 7.59
N LEU A 145 -15.60 -2.16 6.59
CA LEU A 145 -15.37 -2.76 5.27
C LEU A 145 -14.18 -2.13 4.52
N LEU A 146 -13.82 -0.89 4.86
CA LEU A 146 -12.71 -0.16 4.25
C LEU A 146 -11.39 -0.30 5.04
N ARG A 147 -11.45 -0.83 6.26
CA ARG A 147 -10.29 -0.90 7.15
C ARG A 147 -9.29 -1.94 6.67
N PRO A 148 -8.01 -1.60 6.46
CA PRO A 148 -6.96 -2.61 6.30
C PRO A 148 -6.76 -3.39 7.60
N ASP A 149 -6.46 -4.69 7.51
CA ASP A 149 -6.11 -5.50 8.68
C ASP A 149 -4.63 -5.35 9.10
N GLY A 150 -3.85 -4.72 8.23
CA GLY A 150 -2.46 -4.32 8.46
C GLY A 150 -1.93 -3.47 7.33
N LEU A 151 -0.84 -2.75 7.58
CA LEU A 151 -0.09 -2.01 6.58
C LEU A 151 1.32 -2.58 6.44
N LEU A 152 1.80 -2.71 5.21
CA LEU A 152 3.18 -3.03 4.88
C LEU A 152 3.73 -1.89 4.00
N LEU A 153 4.58 -1.05 4.57
CA LEU A 153 5.05 0.17 3.91
C LEU A 153 6.53 0.05 3.52
N CYS A 154 6.80 0.17 2.25
CA CYS A 154 8.13 0.05 1.67
C CYS A 154 8.63 1.44 1.27
N TYR A 155 9.65 1.96 1.97
CA TYR A 155 10.23 3.30 1.71
C TYR A 155 9.16 4.36 1.37
N PRO A 156 8.13 4.52 2.23
CA PRO A 156 6.94 5.28 1.89
C PRO A 156 7.20 6.79 1.84
N VAL A 157 6.52 7.48 0.92
CA VAL A 157 6.27 8.91 1.05
C VAL A 157 5.25 9.09 2.18
N ILE A 158 5.44 10.06 3.07
CA ILE A 158 4.57 10.30 4.23
C ILE A 158 4.30 11.78 4.45
N THR A 159 5.37 12.59 4.58
CA THR A 159 5.26 14.00 4.96
C THR A 159 5.25 14.93 3.76
N SER A 160 4.44 15.98 3.84
CA SER A 160 4.48 17.14 2.92
C SER A 160 5.43 18.24 3.40
N GLY A 161 6.05 18.07 4.57
CA GLY A 161 6.90 19.06 5.23
C GLY A 161 8.32 19.17 4.67
N GLU A 162 9.30 19.35 5.54
CA GLU A 162 10.72 19.53 5.18
C GLU A 162 11.28 18.39 4.34
N PHE A 163 10.95 17.15 4.71
CA PHE A 163 11.46 15.93 4.07
C PHE A 163 10.55 15.39 2.95
N ALA A 164 9.67 16.24 2.41
CA ALA A 164 8.71 15.82 1.39
C ALA A 164 9.38 15.37 0.09
N HIS A 165 8.90 14.29 -0.49
CA HIS A 165 9.11 14.02 -1.91
C HIS A 165 8.16 14.91 -2.72
N ARG A 166 8.59 16.13 -3.03
CA ARG A 166 7.77 17.21 -3.59
C ARG A 166 6.99 16.80 -4.83
N GLY A 167 7.64 16.13 -5.78
CA GLY A 167 7.00 15.68 -7.01
C GLY A 167 5.78 14.76 -6.78
N SER A 168 5.79 13.93 -5.72
CA SER A 168 4.60 13.13 -5.38
C SER A 168 3.43 14.01 -4.95
N PHE A 169 3.67 15.05 -4.15
CA PHE A 169 2.60 15.96 -3.70
C PHE A 169 2.12 16.87 -4.83
N GLU A 170 3.02 17.31 -5.72
CA GLU A 170 2.65 18.06 -6.93
C GLU A 170 1.71 17.26 -7.82
N ASN A 171 2.03 15.99 -8.07
CA ASN A 171 1.21 15.10 -8.89
C ASN A 171 -0.13 14.73 -8.21
N LEU A 172 -0.14 14.53 -6.88
CA LEU A 172 -1.32 14.13 -6.14
C LEU A 172 -2.30 15.29 -5.93
N LEU A 173 -1.80 16.51 -5.74
CA LEU A 173 -2.59 17.65 -5.28
C LEU A 173 -2.81 18.73 -6.36
N GLY A 174 -2.00 18.72 -7.40
CA GLY A 174 -2.06 19.77 -8.44
C GLY A 174 -1.92 21.17 -7.83
N SER A 175 -2.91 22.01 -8.05
CA SER A 175 -2.97 23.38 -7.51
C SER A 175 -3.41 23.44 -6.02
N ARG A 176 -3.83 22.33 -5.43
CA ARG A 176 -4.41 22.28 -4.07
C ARG A 176 -3.38 21.98 -2.97
N GLN A 177 -2.08 22.18 -3.24
CA GLN A 177 -1.01 21.88 -2.28
C GLN A 177 -1.11 22.69 -0.98
N GLU A 178 -1.44 23.98 -1.06
CA GLU A 178 -1.62 24.83 0.12
C GLU A 178 -2.84 24.41 0.96
N GLU A 179 -3.91 23.98 0.30
CA GLU A 179 -5.15 23.54 0.95
C GLU A 179 -5.01 22.18 1.64
N LEU A 180 -4.41 21.21 0.94
CA LEU A 180 -4.45 19.80 1.33
C LEU A 180 -3.11 19.25 1.84
N GLY A 181 -2.02 19.97 1.65
CA GLY A 181 -0.70 19.48 2.00
C GLY A 181 -0.59 19.06 3.46
N GLU A 182 -1.13 19.84 4.39
CA GLU A 182 -1.11 19.50 5.81
C GLU A 182 -1.99 18.26 6.14
N LYS A 183 -3.16 18.16 5.52
CA LYS A 183 -4.05 17.00 5.66
C LYS A 183 -3.37 15.72 5.16
N LEU A 184 -2.61 15.81 4.08
CA LEU A 184 -1.93 14.66 3.47
C LEU A 184 -0.48 14.47 3.97
N SER A 185 -0.07 15.19 5.00
CA SER A 185 1.10 14.91 5.82
C SER A 185 0.69 13.88 6.87
N LEU A 186 0.82 12.59 6.52
CA LEU A 186 0.11 11.51 7.19
C LEU A 186 0.57 11.26 8.64
N GLU A 187 1.80 11.63 8.97
CA GLU A 187 2.31 11.59 10.35
C GLU A 187 1.50 12.48 11.31
N LYS A 188 0.77 13.47 10.78
CA LYS A 188 -0.10 14.36 11.53
C LYS A 188 -1.52 13.81 11.72
N GLN A 189 -1.88 12.80 10.95
CA GLN A 189 -3.23 12.22 10.92
C GLN A 189 -3.35 10.91 11.71
N VAL A 190 -2.24 10.41 12.25
CA VAL A 190 -2.21 9.13 12.98
C VAL A 190 -3.06 9.18 14.23
N THR A 191 -3.98 8.23 14.34
CA THR A 191 -4.77 7.92 15.54
C THR A 191 -4.54 6.48 15.98
N ASN A 192 -5.12 6.06 17.10
CA ASN A 192 -5.08 4.68 17.57
C ASN A 192 -5.94 3.71 16.71
N LYS A 193 -6.64 4.22 15.71
CA LYS A 193 -7.43 3.43 14.75
C LYS A 193 -6.59 2.92 13.56
N VAL A 194 -5.39 3.47 13.37
CA VAL A 194 -4.46 3.00 12.33
C VAL A 194 -4.14 1.53 12.59
N PRO A 195 -4.19 0.65 11.57
CA PRO A 195 -3.86 -0.77 11.73
C PRO A 195 -2.41 -1.00 12.15
N LYS A 196 -2.12 -2.20 12.70
CA LYS A 196 -0.73 -2.62 12.91
C LYS A 196 0.08 -2.42 11.63
N THR A 197 1.30 -1.92 11.77
CA THR A 197 2.08 -1.44 10.63
C THR A 197 3.48 -2.01 10.65
N PHE A 198 3.90 -2.57 9.52
CA PHE A 198 5.28 -2.91 9.23
C PHE A 198 5.84 -1.87 8.26
N ILE A 199 7.04 -1.34 8.55
CA ILE A 199 7.71 -0.34 7.71
C ILE A 199 9.15 -0.74 7.50
N TRP A 200 9.67 -0.53 6.30
CA TRP A 200 11.11 -0.58 6.07
C TRP A 200 11.58 0.54 5.15
N HIS A 201 12.82 0.95 5.32
CA HIS A 201 13.44 2.02 4.56
C HIS A 201 14.96 1.85 4.55
N THR A 202 15.64 2.49 3.61
CA THR A 202 17.11 2.56 3.62
C THR A 202 17.57 3.95 4.05
N PHE A 203 18.59 4.01 4.90
CA PHE A 203 19.20 5.29 5.34
C PHE A 203 19.78 6.08 4.18
N ALA A 204 20.32 5.39 3.16
CA ALA A 204 20.96 6.01 2.00
C ALA A 204 19.97 6.46 0.91
N ASP A 205 18.66 6.37 1.11
CA ASP A 205 17.65 6.82 0.14
C ASP A 205 17.75 8.33 -0.09
N GLN A 206 18.09 8.72 -1.33
CA GLN A 206 18.25 10.12 -1.72
C GLN A 206 16.99 10.71 -2.39
N SER A 207 15.99 9.89 -2.68
CA SER A 207 14.75 10.32 -3.35
C SER A 207 13.65 10.61 -2.35
N VAL A 208 13.41 9.67 -1.44
CA VAL A 208 12.47 9.83 -0.32
C VAL A 208 13.28 9.72 0.97
N PRO A 209 13.57 10.83 1.65
CA PRO A 209 14.35 10.81 2.88
C PRO A 209 13.74 9.87 3.92
N VAL A 210 14.59 9.09 4.61
CA VAL A 210 14.16 8.11 5.62
C VAL A 210 13.35 8.74 6.76
N GLU A 211 13.47 10.04 6.94
CA GLU A 211 12.67 10.86 7.88
C GLU A 211 11.17 10.70 7.65
N ASN A 212 10.71 10.41 6.42
CA ASN A 212 9.31 10.07 6.16
C ASN A 212 8.87 8.88 7.04
N SER A 213 9.63 7.80 7.02
CA SER A 213 9.35 6.64 7.88
C SER A 213 9.53 6.94 9.35
N LEU A 214 10.57 7.65 9.76
CA LEU A 214 10.84 8.00 11.16
C LEU A 214 9.72 8.86 11.76
N LEU A 215 9.20 9.83 11.03
CA LEU A 215 8.07 10.67 11.44
C LEU A 215 6.81 9.83 11.64
N PHE A 216 6.50 8.93 10.70
CA PHE A 216 5.32 8.07 10.79
C PHE A 216 5.43 7.07 11.94
N VAL A 217 6.55 6.38 12.08
CA VAL A 217 6.84 5.47 13.21
C VAL A 217 6.70 6.19 14.55
N SER A 218 7.24 7.42 14.66
CA SER A 218 7.10 8.24 15.87
C SER A 218 5.63 8.57 16.17
N ALA A 219 4.83 8.88 15.15
CA ALA A 219 3.39 9.14 15.30
C ALA A 219 2.62 7.89 15.72
N LEU A 220 2.85 6.75 15.04
CA LEU A 220 2.27 5.44 15.38
C LEU A 220 2.59 5.06 16.83
N ARG A 221 3.86 5.23 17.24
CA ARG A 221 4.29 4.94 18.62
C ARG A 221 3.55 5.79 19.65
N ARG A 222 3.37 7.09 19.39
CA ARG A 222 2.60 7.98 20.27
C ARG A 222 1.13 7.60 20.35
N ALA A 223 0.54 7.14 19.25
CA ALA A 223 -0.85 6.66 19.19
C ALA A 223 -1.07 5.27 19.77
N GLY A 224 -0.01 4.56 20.16
CA GLY A 224 -0.09 3.19 20.70
C GLY A 224 -0.34 2.11 19.65
N VAL A 225 -0.10 2.41 18.36
CA VAL A 225 -0.26 1.45 17.26
C VAL A 225 0.93 0.49 17.24
N PRO A 226 0.71 -0.85 17.26
CA PRO A 226 1.78 -1.83 17.12
C PRO A 226 2.53 -1.63 15.80
N THR A 227 3.85 -1.43 15.88
CA THR A 227 4.67 -1.08 14.71
C THR A 227 5.99 -1.82 14.76
N GLU A 228 6.37 -2.40 13.62
CA GLU A 228 7.72 -2.92 13.38
C GLU A 228 8.39 -2.08 12.31
N PHE A 229 9.63 -1.63 12.57
CA PHE A 229 10.40 -0.78 11.67
C PHE A 229 11.80 -1.31 11.46
N HIS A 230 12.20 -1.47 10.19
CA HIS A 230 13.55 -1.85 9.79
C HIS A 230 14.20 -0.74 8.96
N MET A 231 15.32 -0.22 9.42
CA MET A 231 16.14 0.73 8.68
C MET A 231 17.46 0.06 8.29
N TYR A 232 17.70 -0.05 6.99
CA TYR A 232 18.95 -0.58 6.43
C TYR A 232 19.91 0.55 6.10
N GLU A 233 21.20 0.33 6.30
CA GLU A 233 22.22 1.34 6.02
C GLU A 233 22.27 1.71 4.53
N LYS A 234 22.22 0.69 3.65
CA LYS A 234 22.45 0.84 2.21
C LYS A 234 21.21 0.57 1.39
N GLY A 235 21.15 1.17 0.23
CA GLY A 235 20.15 0.95 -0.80
C GLY A 235 19.62 2.25 -1.37
N ALA A 236 19.44 2.26 -2.69
CA ALA A 236 18.77 3.36 -3.39
C ALA A 236 17.26 3.28 -3.18
N HIS A 237 16.55 4.33 -3.56
CA HIS A 237 15.08 4.33 -3.58
C HIS A 237 14.50 3.30 -4.55
N GLY A 238 13.37 2.70 -4.20
CA GLY A 238 12.61 1.85 -5.11
C GLY A 238 13.23 0.47 -5.32
N LEU A 239 13.69 -0.18 -4.27
CA LEU A 239 14.34 -1.51 -4.33
C LEU A 239 13.37 -2.64 -4.73
N ALA A 240 12.06 -2.49 -4.51
CA ALA A 240 11.07 -3.55 -4.70
C ALA A 240 11.47 -4.84 -3.94
N LEU A 241 11.77 -5.94 -4.65
CA LEU A 241 12.24 -7.18 -4.03
C LEU A 241 13.75 -7.16 -3.65
N ALA A 242 14.46 -6.07 -3.91
CA ALA A 242 15.90 -5.92 -3.67
C ALA A 242 16.78 -7.01 -4.30
N ASN A 243 16.32 -7.67 -5.35
CA ASN A 243 16.98 -8.78 -6.04
C ASN A 243 16.98 -8.63 -7.57
N LYS A 244 17.59 -9.58 -8.27
CA LYS A 244 17.70 -9.56 -9.73
C LYS A 244 16.36 -9.59 -10.48
N LEU A 245 15.26 -10.09 -9.88
CA LEU A 245 13.94 -10.12 -10.53
C LEU A 245 13.37 -8.71 -10.71
N THR A 246 13.72 -7.81 -9.81
CA THR A 246 13.27 -6.41 -9.84
C THR A 246 14.42 -5.44 -10.01
N GLU A 247 15.54 -5.90 -10.60
CA GLU A 247 16.71 -5.07 -10.89
C GLU A 247 16.36 -3.93 -11.84
N THR A 248 17.00 -2.81 -11.64
CA THR A 248 16.96 -1.67 -12.57
C THR A 248 17.99 -1.83 -13.67
N ASN A 249 17.78 -1.19 -14.82
CA ASN A 249 18.71 -1.24 -15.94
C ASN A 249 20.12 -0.70 -15.59
N ASP A 250 20.23 0.10 -14.54
CA ASP A 250 21.49 0.67 -14.03
C ASP A 250 22.11 -0.15 -12.86
N GLY A 251 21.52 -1.29 -12.51
CA GLY A 251 22.11 -2.25 -11.57
C GLY A 251 22.11 -1.83 -10.11
N ARG A 252 21.26 -0.89 -9.67
CA ARG A 252 21.30 -0.34 -8.30
C ARG A 252 20.26 -0.92 -7.33
N ALA A 253 19.37 -1.81 -7.80
CA ALA A 253 18.27 -2.30 -6.98
C ALA A 253 18.52 -3.66 -6.32
N VAL A 254 19.71 -4.24 -6.44
CA VAL A 254 20.08 -5.46 -5.69
C VAL A 254 20.77 -5.06 -4.38
N GLN A 255 20.17 -5.47 -3.25
CA GLN A 255 20.68 -5.23 -1.90
C GLN A 255 20.47 -6.47 -1.05
N GLU A 256 21.53 -7.24 -0.82
CA GLU A 256 21.44 -8.52 -0.10
C GLU A 256 20.96 -8.35 1.35
N GLU A 257 21.34 -7.27 2.00
CA GLU A 257 20.90 -6.97 3.37
C GLU A 257 19.38 -6.77 3.47
N CYS A 258 18.72 -6.27 2.42
CA CYS A 258 17.28 -6.08 2.37
C CYS A 258 16.50 -7.36 1.98
N LEU A 259 17.18 -8.37 1.42
CA LEU A 259 16.55 -9.64 1.01
C LEU A 259 15.95 -10.42 2.19
N SER A 260 16.52 -10.27 3.38
CA SER A 260 16.04 -10.96 4.58
C SER A 260 14.63 -10.55 5.00
N LEU A 261 14.18 -9.35 4.65
CA LEU A 261 12.86 -8.83 5.01
C LEU A 261 11.70 -9.55 4.36
N ILE A 262 11.86 -9.95 3.10
CA ILE A 262 10.82 -10.67 2.38
C ILE A 262 10.56 -12.05 3.04
N HIS A 263 11.50 -12.51 3.87
CA HIS A 263 11.37 -13.71 4.68
C HIS A 263 10.81 -13.45 6.09
N ILE A 264 10.87 -12.20 6.58
CA ILE A 264 10.40 -11.81 7.92
C ILE A 264 8.95 -11.32 7.89
N SER A 265 8.44 -10.87 6.76
CA SER A 265 7.07 -10.38 6.61
C SER A 265 6.04 -11.52 6.65
N GLU A 266 5.87 -12.14 7.82
CA GLU A 266 4.63 -12.79 8.19
C GLU A 266 3.84 -11.84 9.12
N PRO A 267 3.14 -10.83 8.62
CA PRO A 267 2.35 -9.93 9.46
C PRO A 267 1.18 -10.62 10.17
N THR A 268 1.07 -11.93 10.01
CA THR A 268 -0.05 -12.75 10.49
C THR A 268 0.32 -13.75 11.57
N ARG A 269 1.61 -13.83 11.99
CA ARG A 269 2.00 -14.70 13.10
C ARG A 269 1.86 -13.98 14.44
N HIS A 270 0.68 -13.56 14.85
CA HIS A 270 0.29 -13.43 16.27
C HIS A 270 -1.18 -13.08 16.39
#